data_cd1a78b98c27e7b41fcd51a0b255b376
#
_entry.id   cd1a78b98c27e7b41fcd51a0b255b376
#
_cell.length_a   1.000
_cell.length_b   1.000
_cell.length_c   1.000
_cell.angle_alpha   90.00
_cell.angle_beta   90.00
_cell.angle_gamma   90.00
#
_symmetry.space_group_name_H-M   'P 1'
#
loop_
_entity.id
_entity.type
_entity.pdbx_description
1 polymer ?
#
loop_
_entity_poly.entity_id
_entity_poly.type
_entity_poly.pdbx_seq_one_letter_code
_entity_poly.pdbx_strand_id
1 'polypeptide(L)'
;EKYDRDPATRKRYGRAWKRIRDRYIAAHPLCEECKRQGKLTPATEVHHILPLARGGTHDRSNLMSLCTSCHSAITAKDGDRWGTR
;
A
#
# COMPACT_ATOMS: atom_id res chain seq x y z
N GLU A 1 -7.50 17.25 5.16
CA GLU A 1 -7.38 17.02 6.17
C GLU A 1 -6.21 17.35 6.91
N LYS A 2 -6.27 17.28 8.11
CA LYS A 2 -5.28 17.78 8.87
C LYS A 2 -4.01 17.06 8.73
N TYR A 3 -3.98 15.81 8.48
CA TYR A 3 -2.71 15.13 8.40
C TYR A 3 -1.95 15.49 7.14
N ASP A 4 -2.60 16.05 6.18
CA ASP A 4 -1.92 16.48 4.99
C ASP A 4 -1.07 17.67 5.20
N ARG A 5 -1.27 18.40 6.28
CA ARG A 5 -0.48 19.55 6.52
C ARG A 5 0.77 19.26 7.28
N ASP A 6 0.92 18.04 7.78
CA ASP A 6 2.09 17.63 8.48
C ASP A 6 3.23 17.44 7.49
N PRO A 7 4.29 18.25 7.56
CA PRO A 7 5.40 18.12 6.60
C PRO A 7 6.02 16.74 6.59
N ALA A 8 6.08 16.08 7.72
CA ALA A 8 6.65 14.74 7.78
C ALA A 8 5.80 13.76 7.00
N THR A 9 4.49 13.87 7.12
CA THR A 9 3.58 13.01 6.39
C THR A 9 3.70 13.23 4.90
N ARG A 10 3.79 14.49 4.49
CA ARG A 10 3.92 14.79 3.08
C ARG A 10 5.21 14.24 2.52
N LYS A 11 6.28 14.28 3.29
CA LYS A 11 7.54 13.74 2.84
C LYS A 11 7.45 12.25 2.60
N ARG A 12 6.73 11.54 3.46
CA ARG A 12 6.58 10.10 3.30
C ARG A 12 5.88 9.73 2.01
N TYR A 13 4.97 10.59 1.57
CA TYR A 13 4.19 10.31 0.36
C TYR A 13 4.57 11.20 -0.80
N GLY A 14 5.80 11.74 -0.80
CA GLY A 14 6.24 12.61 -1.85
C GLY A 14 6.92 11.86 -2.99
N ARG A 15 7.89 12.54 -3.62
CA ARG A 15 8.58 11.99 -4.77
C ARG A 15 9.30 10.70 -4.48
N ALA A 16 9.91 10.60 -3.32
CA ALA A 16 10.62 9.38 -2.97
C ALA A 16 9.67 8.21 -2.93
N TRP A 17 8.48 8.41 -2.35
CA TRP A 17 7.48 7.35 -2.31
C TRP A 17 7.04 6.97 -3.70
N LYS A 18 6.83 7.95 -4.57
CA LYS A 18 6.40 7.65 -5.93
C LYS A 18 7.42 6.76 -6.63
N ARG A 19 8.71 7.04 -6.47
CA ARG A 19 9.75 6.23 -7.09
C ARG A 19 9.75 4.82 -6.54
N ILE A 20 9.61 4.69 -5.23
CA ILE A 20 9.59 3.38 -4.60
C ILE A 20 8.38 2.58 -5.09
N ARG A 21 7.23 3.23 -5.12
CA ARG A 21 6.00 2.59 -5.57
C ARG A 21 6.09 2.14 -7.02
N ASP A 22 6.56 3.02 -7.89
CA ASP A 22 6.67 2.68 -9.29
C ASP A 22 7.64 1.53 -9.52
N ARG A 23 8.72 1.52 -8.76
CA ARG A 23 9.70 0.46 -8.88
C ARG A 23 9.13 -0.86 -8.36
N TYR A 24 8.38 -0.80 -7.29
CA TYR A 24 7.79 -2.02 -6.73
C TYR A 24 6.77 -2.62 -7.70
N ILE A 25 5.90 -1.78 -8.27
CA ILE A 25 4.90 -2.27 -9.22
C ILE A 25 5.56 -2.83 -10.47
N ALA A 26 6.66 -2.21 -10.92
CA ALA A 26 7.36 -2.72 -12.08
C ALA A 26 7.90 -4.13 -11.82
N ALA A 27 8.34 -4.39 -10.60
CA ALA A 27 8.86 -5.70 -10.23
C ALA A 27 7.72 -6.68 -9.90
N HIS A 28 6.58 -6.17 -9.48
CA HIS A 28 5.43 -7.00 -9.13
C HIS A 28 4.18 -6.48 -9.82
N PRO A 29 4.06 -6.69 -11.14
CA PRO A 29 2.99 -6.07 -11.92
C PRO A 29 1.60 -6.66 -11.72
N LEU A 30 1.51 -7.80 -11.07
CA LEU A 30 0.22 -8.43 -10.84
C LEU A 30 -0.21 -8.30 -9.39
N CYS A 31 -1.54 -8.20 -9.18
CA CYS A 31 -2.08 -8.15 -7.84
C CYS A 31 -1.66 -9.42 -7.08
N GLU A 32 -0.97 -9.24 -5.98
CA GLU A 32 -0.43 -10.38 -5.24
C GLU A 32 -1.54 -11.21 -4.59
N GLU A 33 -2.62 -10.56 -4.17
CA GLU A 33 -3.72 -11.28 -3.58
C GLU A 33 -4.49 -12.09 -4.64
N CYS A 34 -4.74 -11.50 -5.81
CA CYS A 34 -5.38 -12.23 -6.89
C CYS A 34 -4.53 -13.39 -7.34
N LYS A 35 -3.21 -13.17 -7.40
CA LYS A 35 -2.31 -14.23 -7.80
C LYS A 35 -2.36 -15.39 -6.82
N ARG A 36 -2.46 -15.08 -5.54
CA ARG A 36 -2.58 -16.11 -4.53
C ARG A 36 -3.85 -16.94 -4.74
N GLN A 37 -4.89 -16.33 -5.27
CA GLN A 37 -6.14 -17.00 -5.56
C GLN A 37 -6.19 -17.62 -6.95
N GLY A 38 -5.09 -17.59 -7.68
CA GLY A 38 -5.05 -18.18 -9.01
C GLY A 38 -5.51 -17.27 -10.13
N LYS A 39 -5.60 -15.97 -9.87
CA LYS A 39 -6.03 -15.01 -10.89
C LYS A 39 -4.88 -14.12 -11.31
N LEU A 40 -4.89 -13.72 -12.57
CA LEU A 40 -3.88 -12.81 -13.08
C LEU A 40 -4.52 -11.45 -13.31
N THR A 41 -4.43 -10.59 -12.32
CA THR A 41 -5.03 -9.26 -12.38
C THR A 41 -3.91 -8.22 -12.27
N PRO A 42 -3.87 -7.24 -13.17
CA PRO A 42 -2.84 -6.20 -13.07
C PRO A 42 -2.99 -5.41 -11.77
N ALA A 43 -1.86 -5.13 -11.15
CA ALA A 43 -1.85 -4.32 -9.95
C ALA A 43 -1.85 -2.85 -10.33
N THR A 44 -2.56 -2.05 -9.57
CA THR A 44 -2.59 -0.61 -9.79
C THR A 44 -2.19 0.17 -8.56
N GLU A 45 -2.05 -0.51 -7.43
CA GLU A 45 -1.76 0.16 -6.17
C GLU A 45 -0.73 -0.61 -5.38
N VAL A 46 0.00 0.09 -4.52
CA VAL A 46 0.94 -0.55 -3.62
C VAL A 46 0.48 -0.29 -2.20
N HIS A 47 0.32 -1.37 -1.46
CA HIS A 47 -0.22 -1.32 -0.11
C HIS A 47 0.90 -1.52 0.91
N HIS A 48 0.84 -0.79 2.02
CA HIS A 48 1.76 -1.01 3.14
C HIS A 48 1.12 -2.02 4.07
N ILE A 49 1.77 -3.17 4.22
CA ILE A 49 1.24 -4.23 5.06
C ILE A 49 1.06 -3.73 6.49
N LEU A 50 2.10 -3.11 7.05
CA LEU A 50 1.97 -2.39 8.30
C LEU A 50 1.86 -0.91 7.95
N PRO A 51 0.75 -0.25 8.30
CA PRO A 51 0.57 1.16 7.92
C PRO A 51 1.68 2.05 8.44
N LEU A 52 2.02 3.07 7.66
CA LEU A 52 3.05 4.02 8.08
C LEU A 52 2.70 4.66 9.42
N ALA A 53 1.42 4.91 9.64
CA ALA A 53 0.98 5.50 10.89
C ALA A 53 1.21 4.58 12.09
N ARG A 54 1.45 3.30 11.82
CA ARG A 54 1.70 2.33 12.87
C ARG A 54 3.15 1.89 12.91
N GLY A 55 4.03 2.64 12.28
CA GLY A 55 5.44 2.32 12.28
C GLY A 55 5.92 1.54 11.08
N GLY A 56 5.07 1.39 10.07
CA GLY A 56 5.49 0.71 8.85
C GLY A 56 6.51 1.51 8.09
N THR A 57 7.19 0.84 7.16
CA THR A 57 8.21 1.48 6.35
C THR A 57 7.93 1.27 4.89
N HIS A 58 8.79 1.85 4.04
CA HIS A 58 8.71 1.65 2.60
C HIS A 58 9.56 0.47 2.14
N ASP A 59 10.00 -0.37 3.05
CA ASP A 59 10.79 -1.55 2.69
C ASP A 59 9.96 -2.51 1.86
N ARG A 60 10.59 -3.19 0.92
CA ARG A 60 9.89 -4.14 0.08
C ARG A 60 9.13 -5.18 0.89
N SER A 61 9.69 -5.57 2.01
CA SER A 61 9.04 -6.58 2.86
C SER A 61 7.72 -6.07 3.43
N ASN A 62 7.50 -4.77 3.40
CA ASN A 62 6.28 -4.17 3.90
C ASN A 62 5.36 -3.68 2.79
N LEU A 63 5.63 -4.05 1.55
CA LEU A 63 4.83 -3.60 0.41
C LEU A 63 4.13 -4.78 -0.27
N MET A 64 3.04 -4.48 -0.93
CA MET A 64 2.27 -5.49 -1.64
C MET A 64 1.56 -4.84 -2.81
N SER A 65 1.69 -5.41 -4.00
CA SER A 65 0.97 -4.89 -5.18
C SER A 65 -0.44 -5.42 -5.18
N LEU A 66 -1.40 -4.55 -5.37
CA LEU A 66 -2.82 -4.95 -5.34
C LEU A 66 -3.60 -4.25 -6.44
N CYS A 67 -4.68 -4.89 -6.87
CA CYS A 67 -5.65 -4.21 -7.72
C CYS A 67 -6.56 -3.40 -6.80
N THR A 68 -7.32 -2.50 -7.38
CA THR A 68 -8.18 -1.61 -6.60
C THR A 68 -9.13 -2.38 -5.70
N SER A 69 -9.73 -3.42 -6.24
CA SER A 69 -10.69 -4.22 -5.49
C SER A 69 -10.09 -4.86 -4.25
N CYS A 70 -8.93 -5.52 -4.43
CA CYS A 70 -8.28 -6.17 -3.30
C CYS A 70 -7.74 -5.15 -2.31
N HIS A 71 -7.24 -4.02 -2.80
CA HIS A 71 -6.74 -2.98 -1.91
C HIS A 71 -7.86 -2.44 -1.02
N SER A 72 -9.03 -2.23 -1.61
CA SER A 72 -10.18 -1.76 -0.83
C SER A 72 -10.57 -2.77 0.23
N ALA A 73 -10.63 -4.03 -0.14
CA ALA A 73 -11.03 -5.08 0.80
C ALA A 73 -10.04 -5.21 1.96
N ILE A 74 -8.75 -5.16 1.64
CA ILE A 74 -7.73 -5.28 2.67
C ILE A 74 -7.72 -4.05 3.57
N THR A 75 -7.91 -2.88 2.98
CA THR A 75 -7.94 -1.64 3.77
C THR A 75 -9.11 -1.66 4.75
N ALA A 76 -10.25 -2.17 4.34
CA ALA A 76 -11.40 -2.28 5.23
C ALA A 76 -11.08 -3.20 6.40
N LYS A 77 -10.43 -4.33 6.13
CA LYS A 77 -10.04 -5.24 7.17
C LYS A 77 -9.01 -4.63 8.10
N ASP A 78 -8.05 -3.89 7.54
CA ASP A 78 -7.04 -3.24 8.36
C ASP A 78 -7.64 -2.21 9.27
N GLY A 79 -8.68 -1.51 8.81
CA GLY A 79 -9.38 -0.57 9.64
C GLY A 79 -9.92 -1.22 10.89
N ASP A 80 -10.52 -2.39 10.74
CA ASP A 80 -11.02 -3.14 11.89
C ASP A 80 -9.88 -3.66 12.74
N ARG A 81 -8.86 -4.21 12.10
CA ARG A 81 -7.75 -4.80 12.83
C ARG A 81 -7.03 -3.78 13.68
N TRP A 82 -6.85 -2.57 13.16
CA TRP A 82 -6.09 -1.57 13.87
C TRP A 82 -6.93 -0.69 14.78
N GLY A 83 -8.21 -0.99 14.87
CA GLY A 83 -9.09 -0.28 15.79
C GLY A 83 -9.17 1.19 15.55
N THR A 84 -9.28 1.56 14.32
CA THR A 84 -9.30 2.95 14.00
C THR A 84 -10.68 3.50 14.05
N ARG A 85 -11.38 3.47 14.85
CA ARG A 85 -12.67 3.96 14.85
C ARG A 85 -12.90 4.71 15.91
#